data_0a8ca48b831174fc0951f3b1ea6719b8
#
_entry.id   0a8ca48b831174fc0951f3b1ea6719b8
#
_cell.length_a   1.000
_cell.length_b   1.000
_cell.length_c   1.000
_cell.angle_alpha   90.00
_cell.angle_beta   90.00
_cell.angle_gamma   90.00
#
_symmetry.space_group_name_H-M   'P 1'
#
loop_
_entity.id
_entity.type
_entity.pdbx_description
1 polymer ?
#
loop_
_entity_poly.entity_id
_entity_poly.type
_entity_poly.pdbx_seq_one_letter_code
_entity_poly.pdbx_strand_id
1 'polypeptide(L)'
;DPNAEKRDLFPVYAVPLEYTGNADVIIDFSHPSVTNSLLDYAVKHKIPAVIATTGLSPEQVEAIHEAAKTIPVFFSANMSLGVSLLTELAKKAAKVLGNDFDIEIIEKHHNRKVDAPSGTALMLADAISEELKDAPQYVYDRHSRRAARSKNEIGIHAVRGGTIVGEHEILFAGHDEIISLTHTAMSKEIFATGAINAALFLANCKPGLYNMGDLV
;
A
#
# COMPACT_ATOMS: atom_id res chain seq x y z
N ASP A 1 -14.63 -13.62 -8.57
CA ASP A 1 -13.55 -14.62 -8.45
C ASP A 1 -14.02 -15.94 -9.07
N PRO A 2 -13.41 -16.39 -10.21
CA PRO A 2 -13.84 -17.60 -10.92
C PRO A 2 -13.63 -18.89 -10.10
N ASN A 3 -12.84 -18.83 -9.04
CA ASN A 3 -12.54 -19.96 -8.16
C ASN A 3 -13.27 -19.86 -6.80
N ALA A 4 -14.10 -18.85 -6.58
CA ALA A 4 -14.80 -18.70 -5.32
C ALA A 4 -15.93 -19.73 -5.21
N GLU A 5 -16.00 -20.41 -4.07
CA GLU A 5 -17.11 -21.29 -3.73
C GLU A 5 -18.40 -20.49 -3.55
N LYS A 6 -19.52 -21.01 -4.04
CA LYS A 6 -20.84 -20.43 -3.79
C LYS A 6 -21.14 -20.46 -2.29
N ARG A 7 -21.60 -19.33 -1.76
CA ARG A 7 -21.99 -19.18 -0.36
C ARG A 7 -23.47 -18.81 -0.26
N ASP A 8 -24.17 -19.35 0.72
CA ASP A 8 -25.61 -19.14 0.89
C ASP A 8 -25.95 -17.67 1.32
N LEU A 9 -24.96 -16.95 1.84
CA LEU A 9 -25.17 -15.60 2.39
C LEU A 9 -25.15 -14.47 1.31
N PHE A 10 -24.52 -14.70 0.16
CA PHE A 10 -24.41 -13.72 -0.91
C PHE A 10 -24.15 -14.42 -2.27
N PRO A 11 -24.62 -13.82 -3.38
CA PRO A 11 -24.39 -14.38 -4.71
C PRO A 11 -22.90 -14.31 -5.10
N VAL A 12 -22.45 -15.33 -5.83
CA VAL A 12 -21.09 -15.39 -6.39
C VAL A 12 -21.20 -15.52 -7.90
N TYR A 13 -20.50 -14.65 -8.62
CA TYR A 13 -20.47 -14.57 -10.07
C TYR A 13 -19.05 -14.85 -10.59
N ALA A 14 -18.95 -15.46 -11.76
CA ALA A 14 -17.66 -15.74 -12.39
C ALA A 14 -17.02 -14.46 -12.94
N VAL A 15 -17.83 -13.58 -13.50
CA VAL A 15 -17.39 -12.29 -14.08
C VAL A 15 -18.31 -11.15 -13.65
N PRO A 16 -17.81 -9.90 -13.58
CA PRO A 16 -18.62 -8.74 -13.17
C PRO A 16 -19.89 -8.53 -14.02
N LEU A 17 -19.84 -8.86 -15.30
CA LEU A 17 -20.96 -8.71 -16.24
C LEU A 17 -22.20 -9.57 -15.92
N GLU A 18 -22.07 -10.62 -15.12
CA GLU A 18 -23.19 -11.45 -14.66
C GLU A 18 -24.00 -10.78 -13.55
N TYR A 19 -23.45 -9.74 -12.90
CA TYR A 19 -24.18 -9.00 -11.87
C TYR A 19 -25.11 -7.98 -12.51
N THR A 20 -26.40 -8.14 -12.28
CA THR A 20 -27.46 -7.29 -12.83
C THR A 20 -28.13 -6.38 -11.78
N GLY A 21 -27.65 -6.44 -10.54
CA GLY A 21 -28.15 -5.60 -9.44
C GLY A 21 -27.54 -4.19 -9.45
N ASN A 22 -27.92 -3.40 -8.44
CA ASN A 22 -27.31 -2.10 -8.20
C ASN A 22 -26.11 -2.24 -7.25
N ALA A 23 -25.04 -1.51 -7.53
CA ALA A 23 -23.90 -1.39 -6.67
C ALA A 23 -23.52 0.08 -6.53
N ASP A 24 -23.25 0.51 -5.31
CA ASP A 24 -22.83 1.90 -5.03
C ASP A 24 -21.32 2.06 -5.23
N VAL A 25 -20.53 1.03 -4.91
CA VAL A 25 -19.08 1.00 -5.07
C VAL A 25 -18.61 -0.45 -5.32
N ILE A 26 -17.58 -0.62 -6.12
CA ILE A 26 -16.86 -1.89 -6.29
C ILE A 26 -15.61 -1.86 -5.42
N ILE A 27 -15.31 -2.96 -4.71
CA ILE A 27 -14.05 -3.15 -3.97
C ILE A 27 -13.32 -4.34 -4.58
N ASP A 28 -12.11 -4.11 -5.10
CA ASP A 28 -11.30 -5.09 -5.81
C ASP A 28 -10.06 -5.51 -5.00
N PHE A 29 -10.05 -6.77 -4.52
CA PHE A 29 -8.89 -7.48 -3.96
C PHE A 29 -8.57 -8.73 -4.79
N SER A 30 -8.77 -8.69 -6.07
CA SER A 30 -8.65 -9.86 -6.93
C SER A 30 -7.21 -10.07 -7.45
N HIS A 31 -7.09 -10.44 -8.69
CA HIS A 31 -5.81 -10.69 -9.37
C HIS A 31 -5.68 -9.71 -10.55
N PRO A 32 -4.46 -9.28 -10.94
CA PRO A 32 -4.25 -8.37 -12.06
C PRO A 32 -4.97 -8.73 -13.36
N SER A 33 -5.15 -10.03 -13.63
CA SER A 33 -5.87 -10.48 -14.84
C SER A 33 -7.35 -10.04 -14.91
N VAL A 34 -7.94 -9.61 -13.80
CA VAL A 34 -9.36 -9.20 -13.72
C VAL A 34 -9.50 -7.68 -13.83
N THR A 35 -8.46 -6.91 -13.52
CA THR A 35 -8.50 -5.45 -13.36
C THR A 35 -9.11 -4.74 -14.56
N ASN A 36 -8.67 -5.02 -15.79
CA ASN A 36 -9.17 -4.32 -16.97
C ASN A 36 -10.67 -4.56 -17.19
N SER A 37 -11.14 -5.82 -17.10
CA SER A 37 -12.54 -6.15 -17.27
C SER A 37 -13.44 -5.56 -16.18
N LEU A 38 -12.90 -5.43 -14.95
CA LEU A 38 -13.59 -4.79 -13.84
C LEU A 38 -13.69 -3.28 -14.04
N LEU A 39 -12.62 -2.63 -14.51
CA LEU A 39 -12.64 -1.19 -14.83
C LEU A 39 -13.60 -0.88 -15.97
N ASP A 40 -13.62 -1.69 -17.04
CA ASP A 40 -14.57 -1.56 -18.16
C ASP A 40 -16.01 -1.65 -17.65
N TYR A 41 -16.29 -2.60 -16.77
CA TYR A 41 -17.61 -2.74 -16.13
C TYR A 41 -17.95 -1.51 -15.29
N ALA A 42 -17.05 -1.07 -14.41
CA ALA A 42 -17.23 0.08 -13.53
C ALA A 42 -17.52 1.37 -14.32
N VAL A 43 -16.72 1.65 -15.35
CA VAL A 43 -16.88 2.82 -16.23
C VAL A 43 -18.20 2.77 -16.99
N LYS A 44 -18.55 1.62 -17.58
CA LYS A 44 -19.80 1.43 -18.33
C LYS A 44 -21.03 1.68 -17.47
N HIS A 45 -21.00 1.25 -16.22
CA HIS A 45 -22.12 1.37 -15.28
C HIS A 45 -22.03 2.60 -14.38
N LYS A 46 -20.97 3.41 -14.52
CA LYS A 46 -20.70 4.62 -13.71
C LYS A 46 -20.64 4.31 -12.22
N ILE A 47 -20.02 3.19 -11.85
CA ILE A 47 -19.87 2.74 -10.46
C ILE A 47 -18.45 3.12 -9.97
N PRO A 48 -18.31 3.83 -8.84
CA PRO A 48 -17.01 4.07 -8.20
C PRO A 48 -16.27 2.76 -7.89
N ALA A 49 -14.93 2.77 -7.96
CA ALA A 49 -14.14 1.56 -7.75
C ALA A 49 -12.96 1.80 -6.80
N VAL A 50 -12.83 0.94 -5.78
CA VAL A 50 -11.65 0.81 -4.90
C VAL A 50 -10.79 -0.32 -5.45
N ILE A 51 -9.60 0.00 -5.94
CA ILE A 51 -8.64 -0.95 -6.49
C ILE A 51 -7.53 -1.18 -5.45
N ALA A 52 -7.57 -2.34 -4.82
CA ALA A 52 -6.59 -2.81 -3.84
C ALA A 52 -5.74 -3.98 -4.37
N THR A 53 -5.95 -4.37 -5.62
CA THR A 53 -5.16 -5.40 -6.31
C THR A 53 -3.73 -4.92 -6.48
N THR A 54 -2.76 -5.75 -6.09
CA THR A 54 -1.32 -5.50 -6.18
C THR A 54 -0.69 -6.22 -7.36
N GLY A 55 0.52 -5.80 -7.77
CA GLY A 55 1.25 -6.43 -8.87
C GLY A 55 0.70 -6.09 -10.26
N LEU A 56 0.05 -4.94 -10.41
CA LEU A 56 -0.43 -4.41 -11.67
C LEU A 56 0.73 -4.03 -12.60
N SER A 57 0.54 -4.23 -13.90
CA SER A 57 1.48 -3.73 -14.90
C SER A 57 1.33 -2.21 -15.09
N PRO A 58 2.35 -1.52 -15.68
CA PRO A 58 2.23 -0.10 -16.02
C PRO A 58 1.00 0.23 -16.85
N GLU A 59 0.64 -0.64 -17.82
CA GLU A 59 -0.54 -0.47 -18.68
C GLU A 59 -1.84 -0.56 -17.87
N GLN A 60 -1.89 -1.43 -16.85
CA GLN A 60 -3.04 -1.54 -15.96
C GLN A 60 -3.17 -0.33 -15.03
N VAL A 61 -2.06 0.21 -14.56
CA VAL A 61 -2.05 1.46 -13.79
C VAL A 61 -2.55 2.61 -14.67
N GLU A 62 -2.13 2.68 -15.93
CA GLU A 62 -2.65 3.68 -16.87
C GLU A 62 -4.15 3.51 -17.12
N ALA A 63 -4.65 2.28 -17.23
CA ALA A 63 -6.09 2.03 -17.36
C ALA A 63 -6.88 2.53 -16.13
N ILE A 64 -6.30 2.46 -14.91
CA ILE A 64 -6.88 3.05 -13.70
C ILE A 64 -6.97 4.58 -13.83
N HIS A 65 -5.89 5.23 -14.31
CA HIS A 65 -5.86 6.68 -14.53
C HIS A 65 -6.92 7.12 -15.57
N GLU A 66 -7.07 6.36 -16.65
CA GLU A 66 -8.11 6.63 -17.67
C GLU A 66 -9.54 6.46 -17.09
N ALA A 67 -9.79 5.40 -16.34
CA ALA A 67 -11.08 5.18 -15.68
C ALA A 67 -11.42 6.33 -14.72
N ALA A 68 -10.42 6.84 -14.00
CA ALA A 68 -10.58 7.94 -13.03
C ALA A 68 -11.05 9.25 -13.68
N LYS A 69 -10.89 9.44 -15.00
CA LYS A 69 -11.45 10.58 -15.73
C LYS A 69 -12.99 10.53 -15.84
N THR A 70 -13.59 9.34 -15.67
CA THR A 70 -15.02 9.08 -15.89
C THR A 70 -15.75 8.75 -14.59
N ILE A 71 -15.11 8.03 -13.67
CA ILE A 71 -15.67 7.60 -12.39
C ILE A 71 -14.70 7.94 -11.24
N PRO A 72 -15.18 8.04 -9.99
CA PRO A 72 -14.27 8.06 -8.83
C PRO A 72 -13.53 6.72 -8.72
N VAL A 73 -12.20 6.76 -8.67
CA VAL A 73 -11.36 5.58 -8.46
C VAL A 73 -10.46 5.81 -7.27
N PHE A 74 -10.47 4.89 -6.32
CA PHE A 74 -9.53 4.84 -5.21
C PHE A 74 -8.50 3.76 -5.48
N PHE A 75 -7.24 4.12 -5.60
CA PHE A 75 -6.17 3.18 -5.88
C PHE A 75 -5.07 3.26 -4.82
N SER A 76 -4.78 2.13 -4.18
CA SER A 76 -3.68 2.02 -3.23
C SER A 76 -3.15 0.60 -3.16
N ALA A 77 -1.82 0.47 -3.14
CA ALA A 77 -1.13 -0.81 -2.94
C ALA A 77 -1.22 -1.33 -1.48
N ASN A 78 -1.58 -0.46 -0.54
CA ASN A 78 -1.79 -0.82 0.86
C ASN A 78 -3.00 -0.07 1.42
N MET A 79 -4.02 -0.82 1.83
CA MET A 79 -5.30 -0.26 2.32
C MET A 79 -5.32 0.00 3.83
N SER A 80 -4.20 -0.08 4.54
CA SER A 80 -4.15 0.22 5.97
C SER A 80 -4.05 1.72 6.23
N LEU A 81 -5.06 2.28 6.91
CA LEU A 81 -5.03 3.68 7.36
C LEU A 81 -3.83 3.95 8.29
N GLY A 82 -3.49 2.98 9.14
CA GLY A 82 -2.33 3.09 10.03
C GLY A 82 -1.00 3.15 9.27
N VAL A 83 -0.86 2.38 8.18
CA VAL A 83 0.33 2.45 7.31
C VAL A 83 0.37 3.79 6.55
N SER A 84 -0.77 4.30 6.09
CA SER A 84 -0.83 5.60 5.43
C SER A 84 -0.40 6.72 6.40
N LEU A 85 -0.94 6.72 7.62
CA LEU A 85 -0.52 7.68 8.65
C LEU A 85 0.97 7.55 8.97
N LEU A 86 1.49 6.31 9.11
CA LEU A 86 2.91 6.06 9.31
C LEU A 86 3.76 6.68 8.19
N THR A 87 3.32 6.56 6.94
CA THR A 87 3.99 7.14 5.76
C THR A 87 4.06 8.66 5.86
N GLU A 88 2.95 9.32 6.17
CA GLU A 88 2.92 10.78 6.29
C GLU A 88 3.77 11.29 7.47
N LEU A 89 3.75 10.58 8.60
CA LEU A 89 4.62 10.90 9.74
C LEU A 89 6.10 10.71 9.38
N ALA A 90 6.45 9.66 8.63
CA ALA A 90 7.81 9.41 8.17
C ALA A 90 8.30 10.49 7.19
N LYS A 91 7.47 10.90 6.23
CA LYS A 91 7.75 12.04 5.33
C LYS A 91 8.00 13.31 6.14
N LYS A 92 7.12 13.60 7.10
CA LYS A 92 7.27 14.77 7.97
C LYS A 92 8.57 14.73 8.78
N ALA A 93 8.91 13.56 9.35
CA ALA A 93 10.15 13.36 10.09
C ALA A 93 11.37 13.55 9.17
N ALA A 94 11.40 12.92 8.00
CA ALA A 94 12.48 13.06 7.03
C ALA A 94 12.71 14.51 6.61
N LYS A 95 11.64 15.24 6.35
CA LYS A 95 11.71 16.65 5.98
C LYS A 95 12.29 17.55 7.08
N VAL A 96 12.00 17.24 8.35
CA VAL A 96 12.48 18.03 9.51
C VAL A 96 13.91 17.66 9.90
N LEU A 97 14.22 16.35 9.90
CA LEU A 97 15.48 15.81 10.40
C LEU A 97 16.58 15.80 9.32
N GLY A 98 16.16 15.69 8.05
CA GLY A 98 17.07 15.72 6.89
C GLY A 98 18.16 14.65 6.98
N ASN A 99 19.35 15.00 6.48
CA ASN A 99 20.52 14.11 6.44
C ASN A 99 21.34 14.10 7.75
N ASP A 100 20.85 14.77 8.81
CA ASP A 100 21.53 14.76 10.11
C ASP A 100 21.24 13.50 10.91
N PHE A 101 20.17 12.79 10.54
CA PHE A 101 19.76 11.52 11.14
C PHE A 101 19.99 10.36 10.18
N ASP A 102 20.49 9.25 10.73
CA ASP A 102 20.56 7.97 10.02
C ASP A 102 19.21 7.30 9.96
N ILE A 103 18.82 6.79 8.79
CA ILE A 103 17.49 6.21 8.57
C ILE A 103 17.60 4.71 8.38
N GLU A 104 16.86 3.95 9.19
CA GLU A 104 16.80 2.49 9.10
C GLU A 104 15.34 2.05 9.14
N ILE A 105 14.95 1.11 8.28
CA ILE A 105 13.62 0.50 8.24
C ILE A 105 13.75 -0.96 8.62
N ILE A 106 12.96 -1.41 9.60
CA ILE A 106 12.93 -2.80 10.06
C ILE A 106 11.52 -3.33 9.85
N GLU A 107 11.38 -4.37 9.02
CA GLU A 107 10.09 -5.01 8.81
C GLU A 107 10.10 -6.45 9.31
N LYS A 108 8.98 -6.89 9.88
CA LYS A 108 8.82 -8.21 10.46
C LYS A 108 7.56 -8.87 9.92
N HIS A 109 7.66 -10.07 9.38
CA HIS A 109 6.54 -10.85 8.88
C HIS A 109 6.68 -12.34 9.22
N HIS A 110 5.61 -13.08 8.96
CA HIS A 110 5.57 -14.53 9.14
C HIS A 110 6.63 -15.24 8.30
N ASN A 111 7.03 -16.44 8.76
CA ASN A 111 8.09 -17.26 8.14
C ASN A 111 7.78 -17.75 6.72
N ARG A 112 6.53 -17.64 6.25
CA ARG A 112 6.10 -18.05 4.89
C ARG A 112 6.10 -16.90 3.88
N LYS A 113 6.43 -15.65 4.30
CA LYS A 113 6.51 -14.53 3.37
C LYS A 113 7.75 -14.67 2.47
N VAL A 114 7.52 -14.67 1.15
CA VAL A 114 8.55 -14.95 0.14
C VAL A 114 9.37 -13.70 -0.18
N ASP A 115 8.68 -12.58 -0.40
CA ASP A 115 9.33 -11.30 -0.70
C ASP A 115 10.05 -10.73 0.53
N ALA A 116 11.28 -10.24 0.33
CA ALA A 116 12.08 -9.55 1.32
C ALA A 116 12.98 -8.51 0.60
N PRO A 117 12.88 -7.23 0.96
CA PRO A 117 11.95 -6.65 1.92
C PRO A 117 10.49 -6.66 1.41
N SER A 118 9.55 -6.36 2.34
CA SER A 118 8.14 -6.22 1.99
C SER A 118 7.88 -5.01 1.10
N GLY A 119 6.85 -5.08 0.24
CA GLY A 119 6.44 -3.93 -0.59
C GLY A 119 6.12 -2.68 0.24
N THR A 120 5.57 -2.83 1.45
CA THR A 120 5.32 -1.70 2.37
C THR A 120 6.62 -1.07 2.86
N ALA A 121 7.66 -1.85 3.13
CA ALA A 121 8.96 -1.30 3.55
C ALA A 121 9.60 -0.49 2.41
N LEU A 122 9.51 -0.97 1.17
CA LEU A 122 9.98 -0.24 -0.01
C LEU A 122 9.18 1.05 -0.23
N MET A 123 7.85 0.99 -0.13
CA MET A 123 6.98 2.17 -0.22
C MET A 123 7.34 3.24 0.83
N LEU A 124 7.64 2.83 2.07
CA LEU A 124 8.08 3.75 3.13
C LEU A 124 9.44 4.37 2.80
N ALA A 125 10.38 3.57 2.27
CA ALA A 125 11.70 4.06 1.87
C ALA A 125 11.58 5.06 0.71
N ASP A 126 10.75 4.78 -0.29
CA ASP A 126 10.49 5.67 -1.43
C ASP A 126 9.88 6.99 -0.95
N ALA A 127 8.84 6.93 -0.10
CA ALA A 127 8.19 8.11 0.45
C ALA A 127 9.14 9.00 1.28
N ILE A 128 10.04 8.40 2.06
CA ILE A 128 11.08 9.11 2.80
C ILE A 128 12.08 9.74 1.82
N SER A 129 12.49 9.00 0.77
CA SER A 129 13.46 9.47 -0.23
C SER A 129 12.99 10.72 -0.97
N GLU A 130 11.70 10.85 -1.22
CA GLU A 130 11.10 12.04 -1.87
C GLU A 130 11.29 13.33 -1.06
N GLU A 131 11.44 13.23 0.26
CA GLU A 131 11.61 14.37 1.16
C GLU A 131 13.09 14.70 1.46
N LEU A 132 14.02 13.84 1.04
CA LEU A 132 15.45 14.04 1.22
C LEU A 132 16.04 14.88 0.08
N LYS A 133 17.08 15.64 0.39
CA LYS A 133 17.75 16.51 -0.60
C LYS A 133 18.43 15.72 -1.72
N ASP A 134 19.07 14.62 -1.35
CA ASP A 134 19.80 13.74 -2.27
C ASP A 134 19.17 12.35 -2.21
N ALA A 135 18.97 11.71 -3.37
CA ALA A 135 18.42 10.35 -3.43
C ALA A 135 19.31 9.35 -2.67
N PRO A 136 18.79 8.69 -1.63
CA PRO A 136 19.59 7.78 -0.82
C PRO A 136 19.83 6.44 -1.51
N GLN A 137 20.91 5.76 -1.12
CA GLN A 137 21.13 4.38 -1.51
C GLN A 137 20.39 3.45 -0.54
N TYR A 138 19.58 2.51 -1.06
CA TYR A 138 19.00 1.44 -0.23
C TYR A 138 20.02 0.34 0.05
N VAL A 139 20.18 -0.02 1.32
CA VAL A 139 21.13 -1.01 1.80
C VAL A 139 20.40 -2.15 2.50
N TYR A 140 20.45 -3.34 1.92
CA TYR A 140 19.75 -4.52 2.42
C TYR A 140 20.65 -5.46 3.23
N ASP A 141 21.96 -5.35 3.08
CA ASP A 141 22.93 -6.23 3.71
C ASP A 141 24.18 -5.45 4.15
N ARG A 142 24.49 -5.53 5.45
CA ARG A 142 25.71 -4.95 6.02
C ARG A 142 26.81 -5.99 6.26
N HIS A 143 26.45 -7.28 6.25
CA HIS A 143 27.43 -8.34 6.49
C HIS A 143 28.46 -8.45 5.35
N SER A 144 28.01 -8.29 4.11
CA SER A 144 28.89 -8.32 2.93
C SER A 144 29.83 -7.11 2.84
N ARG A 145 29.58 -6.06 3.61
CA ARG A 145 30.34 -4.82 3.61
C ARG A 145 31.05 -4.63 4.95
N ARG A 146 32.37 -4.74 4.99
CA ARG A 146 33.16 -4.37 6.17
C ARG A 146 33.50 -2.89 6.14
N ALA A 147 32.48 -2.03 6.26
CA ALA A 147 32.59 -0.57 6.19
C ALA A 147 31.61 0.08 7.16
N ALA A 148 31.95 1.26 7.64
CA ALA A 148 31.02 2.10 8.37
C ALA A 148 29.86 2.51 7.45
N ARG A 149 28.70 2.82 8.04
CA ARG A 149 27.53 3.39 7.34
C ARG A 149 27.91 4.70 6.66
N SER A 150 27.43 4.91 5.44
CA SER A 150 27.49 6.22 4.78
C SER A 150 26.30 7.09 5.22
N LYS A 151 26.44 8.41 5.08
CA LYS A 151 25.34 9.33 5.45
C LYS A 151 24.14 9.24 4.51
N ASN A 152 24.36 8.98 3.24
CA ASN A 152 23.31 8.98 2.22
C ASN A 152 22.82 7.56 1.92
N GLU A 153 22.33 6.85 2.96
CA GLU A 153 21.74 5.53 2.78
C GLU A 153 20.52 5.33 3.69
N ILE A 154 19.57 4.52 3.24
CA ILE A 154 18.50 3.96 4.05
C ILE A 154 18.75 2.46 4.17
N GLY A 155 18.96 1.97 5.40
CA GLY A 155 19.03 0.53 5.65
C GLY A 155 17.64 -0.08 5.69
N ILE A 156 17.46 -1.25 5.07
CA ILE A 156 16.16 -1.96 5.05
C ILE A 156 16.38 -3.40 5.48
N HIS A 157 15.79 -3.78 6.62
CA HIS A 157 16.03 -5.06 7.27
C HIS A 157 14.75 -5.89 7.35
N ALA A 158 14.82 -7.14 6.89
CA ALA A 158 13.68 -8.05 6.85
C ALA A 158 13.83 -9.16 7.89
N VAL A 159 12.90 -9.23 8.84
CA VAL A 159 12.79 -10.30 9.83
C VAL A 159 11.65 -11.24 9.43
N ARG A 160 11.89 -12.56 9.51
CA ARG A 160 10.91 -13.61 9.21
C ARG A 160 10.77 -14.52 10.42
N GLY A 161 9.55 -14.64 10.99
CA GLY A 161 9.32 -15.46 12.18
C GLY A 161 7.87 -15.74 12.48
N GLY A 162 7.58 -16.95 12.94
CA GLY A 162 6.27 -17.34 13.44
C GLY A 162 5.11 -16.98 12.51
N THR A 163 4.09 -16.39 13.09
CA THR A 163 2.85 -15.96 12.43
C THR A 163 2.67 -14.45 12.41
N ILE A 164 3.75 -13.67 12.52
CA ILE A 164 3.71 -12.21 12.52
C ILE A 164 2.94 -11.74 11.28
N VAL A 165 1.89 -10.96 11.49
CA VAL A 165 1.05 -10.48 10.38
C VAL A 165 1.78 -9.43 9.56
N GLY A 166 2.40 -8.46 10.23
CA GLY A 166 3.24 -7.43 9.64
C GLY A 166 3.57 -6.33 10.66
N GLU A 167 4.84 -5.99 10.78
CA GLU A 167 5.32 -4.85 11.57
C GLU A 167 6.32 -4.07 10.74
N HIS A 168 6.23 -2.75 10.80
CA HIS A 168 7.16 -1.84 10.14
C HIS A 168 7.59 -0.78 11.15
N GLU A 169 8.87 -0.68 11.37
CA GLU A 169 9.51 0.30 12.24
C GLU A 169 10.48 1.14 11.41
N ILE A 170 10.40 2.45 11.56
CA ILE A 170 11.31 3.41 10.95
C ILE A 170 12.07 4.08 12.08
N LEU A 171 13.39 3.97 12.05
CA LEU A 171 14.30 4.63 12.98
C LEU A 171 14.91 5.85 12.30
N PHE A 172 14.87 6.99 12.98
CA PHE A 172 15.67 8.17 12.71
C PHE A 172 16.65 8.30 13.86
N ALA A 173 17.91 7.92 13.64
CA ALA A 173 18.95 7.91 14.65
C ALA A 173 19.89 9.12 14.49
N GLY A 174 19.80 10.07 15.39
CA GLY A 174 20.62 11.27 15.46
C GLY A 174 21.77 11.14 16.48
N HIS A 175 22.41 12.26 16.78
CA HIS A 175 23.40 12.32 17.84
C HIS A 175 22.70 12.35 19.20
N ASP A 176 22.90 11.31 20.00
CA ASP A 176 22.35 11.14 21.35
C ASP A 176 20.81 11.05 21.43
N GLU A 177 20.13 10.89 20.30
CA GLU A 177 18.66 10.70 20.28
C GLU A 177 18.22 9.75 19.14
N ILE A 178 17.09 9.08 19.35
CA ILE A 178 16.44 8.22 18.34
C ILE A 178 14.95 8.53 18.34
N ILE A 179 14.39 8.68 17.15
CA ILE A 179 12.95 8.73 16.94
C ILE A 179 12.54 7.44 16.25
N SER A 180 11.57 6.71 16.82
CA SER A 180 11.01 5.50 16.24
C SER A 180 9.54 5.70 15.89
N LEU A 181 9.18 5.35 14.66
CA LEU A 181 7.81 5.31 14.19
C LEU A 181 7.46 3.87 13.87
N THR A 182 6.46 3.29 14.54
CA THR A 182 6.14 1.87 14.42
C THR A 182 4.66 1.65 14.14
N HIS A 183 4.37 0.75 13.21
CA HIS A 183 3.03 0.21 12.96
C HIS A 183 3.07 -1.31 13.05
N THR A 184 2.15 -1.89 13.82
CA THR A 184 1.98 -3.34 13.95
C THR A 184 0.58 -3.75 13.52
N ALA A 185 0.48 -4.57 12.48
CA ALA A 185 -0.76 -5.19 12.05
C ALA A 185 -1.04 -6.44 12.89
N MET A 186 -2.15 -6.47 13.60
CA MET A 186 -2.56 -7.65 14.41
C MET A 186 -3.43 -8.63 13.61
N SER A 187 -4.07 -8.16 12.52
CA SER A 187 -4.92 -8.95 11.63
C SER A 187 -4.87 -8.38 10.21
N LYS A 188 -5.12 -9.20 9.20
CA LYS A 188 -5.33 -8.75 7.81
C LYS A 188 -6.65 -8.01 7.61
N GLU A 189 -7.56 -8.04 8.56
CA GLU A 189 -8.83 -7.31 8.52
C GLU A 189 -8.66 -5.80 8.42
N ILE A 190 -7.51 -5.26 8.83
CA ILE A 190 -7.18 -3.84 8.67
C ILE A 190 -7.28 -3.38 7.20
N PHE A 191 -6.93 -4.24 6.25
CA PHE A 191 -7.02 -3.92 4.82
C PHE A 191 -8.46 -3.89 4.33
N ALA A 192 -9.31 -4.82 4.81
CA ALA A 192 -10.74 -4.82 4.52
C ALA A 192 -11.43 -3.58 5.11
N THR A 193 -11.12 -3.23 6.37
CA THR A 193 -11.61 -2.01 7.02
C THR A 193 -11.21 -0.76 6.24
N GLY A 194 -9.95 -0.66 5.82
CA GLY A 194 -9.48 0.46 5.02
C GLY A 194 -10.18 0.56 3.67
N ALA A 195 -10.42 -0.57 2.99
CA ALA A 195 -11.15 -0.59 1.73
C ALA A 195 -12.62 -0.18 1.89
N ILE A 196 -13.27 -0.55 2.99
CA ILE A 196 -14.62 -0.09 3.32
C ILE A 196 -14.63 1.42 3.57
N ASN A 197 -13.66 1.97 4.30
CA ASN A 197 -13.53 3.41 4.51
C ASN A 197 -13.32 4.15 3.17
N ALA A 198 -12.47 3.62 2.30
CA ALA A 198 -12.27 4.15 0.96
C ALA A 198 -13.56 4.11 0.12
N ALA A 199 -14.33 3.02 0.20
CA ALA A 199 -15.61 2.90 -0.50
C ALA A 199 -16.64 3.93 0.00
N LEU A 200 -16.76 4.12 1.31
CA LEU A 200 -17.65 5.14 1.90
C LEU A 200 -17.22 6.56 1.50
N PHE A 201 -15.94 6.82 1.44
CA PHE A 201 -15.39 8.09 0.94
C PHE A 201 -15.74 8.31 -0.53
N LEU A 202 -15.49 7.31 -1.40
CA LEU A 202 -15.75 7.40 -2.83
C LEU A 202 -17.21 7.63 -3.20
N ALA A 203 -18.15 7.14 -2.39
CA ALA A 203 -19.59 7.27 -2.67
C ALA A 203 -20.05 8.73 -2.84
N ASN A 204 -19.29 9.69 -2.30
CA ASN A 204 -19.58 11.12 -2.38
C ASN A 204 -18.58 11.90 -3.26
N CYS A 205 -17.65 11.21 -3.93
CA CYS A 205 -16.61 11.84 -4.72
C CYS A 205 -17.05 12.07 -6.18
N LYS A 206 -16.46 13.08 -6.81
CA LYS A 206 -16.54 13.30 -8.26
C LYS A 206 -15.54 12.37 -8.96
N PRO A 207 -15.68 12.16 -10.30
CA PRO A 207 -14.64 11.49 -11.07
C PRO A 207 -13.24 12.06 -10.74
N GLY A 208 -12.30 11.18 -10.48
CA GLY A 208 -10.95 11.52 -10.06
C GLY A 208 -10.23 10.31 -9.48
N LEU A 209 -8.91 10.42 -9.38
CA LEU A 209 -8.07 9.41 -8.74
C LEU A 209 -7.81 9.82 -7.29
N TYR A 210 -8.08 8.90 -6.37
CA TYR A 210 -7.94 9.07 -4.93
C TYR A 210 -7.05 7.96 -4.36
N ASN A 211 -6.45 8.21 -3.22
CA ASN A 211 -5.57 7.27 -2.53
C ASN A 211 -5.68 7.38 -1.01
N MET A 212 -4.91 6.59 -0.27
CA MET A 212 -4.97 6.58 1.20
C MET A 212 -4.59 7.91 1.85
N GLY A 213 -3.81 8.76 1.17
CA GLY A 213 -3.47 10.11 1.65
C GLY A 213 -4.68 11.05 1.69
N ASP A 214 -5.71 10.80 0.87
CA ASP A 214 -6.94 11.58 0.87
C ASP A 214 -7.87 11.25 2.06
N LEU A 215 -7.54 10.20 2.83
CA LEU A 215 -8.27 9.78 4.03
C LEU A 215 -7.60 10.23 5.33
N VAL A 216 -6.39 10.78 5.29
CA VAL A 216 -5.56 11.13 6.47
C VAL A 216 -5.49 12.63 6.73
#